data_17d65bbbb337549bc09d9a3f29b699d6
#
_entry.id   17d65bbbb337549bc09d9a3f29b699d6
#
_cell.length_a   1.000
_cell.length_b   1.000
_cell.length_c   1.000
_cell.angle_alpha   90.00
_cell.angle_beta   90.00
_cell.angle_gamma   90.00
#
_symmetry.space_group_name_H-M   'P 1'
#
loop_
_entity.id
_entity.type
_entity.pdbx_description
1 polymer ?
#
loop_
_entity_poly.entity_id
_entity_poly.type
_entity_poly.pdbx_seq_one_letter_code
_entity_poly.pdbx_strand_id
1 'polypeptide(L)'
;MRLVNVEEIYMKIVVTGANGYLGTGIVKQLCDDGNEVIAVCHHDSEEIDKRAKVVKCDIFSVEDPFCEFESPDILLHLAWRNGFVHNDTSHVMDLPKHYNFLEKMAANGVKKIAVLGSMHEVGFFDGSIKEDTPTNPESLYGISKDALRNMTKLICKNHNVIFQWLRGYYIVGNTEHGCSIFSKITVAEKDGKKLFPFTSGQNQWDFIDYNEFSQQVSAAIEQDEVVGIINICHGRPEKLADRVERFIRENNYNIKLDYGKFPDRPYDSKAVWGDDAKIKIIMENRKLK
;
A
#
# COMPACT_ATOMS: atom_id res chain seq x y z
N MET A 1 -14.86 38.96 19.84
CA MET A 1 -14.54 37.94 18.80
C MET A 1 -13.56 36.98 19.46
N ARG A 2 -14.05 35.85 19.98
CA ARG A 2 -13.20 34.82 20.59
C ARG A 2 -12.55 34.06 19.43
N LEU A 3 -11.23 34.13 19.36
CA LEU A 3 -10.44 33.19 18.55
C LEU A 3 -10.67 31.80 19.14
N VAL A 4 -11.39 30.95 18.43
CA VAL A 4 -11.44 29.53 18.72
C VAL A 4 -10.05 29.01 18.33
N ASN A 5 -9.22 28.71 19.31
CA ASN A 5 -8.03 27.89 19.08
C ASN A 5 -8.55 26.54 18.58
N VAL A 6 -8.42 26.30 17.29
CA VAL A 6 -8.46 24.94 16.75
C VAL A 6 -7.20 24.30 17.29
N GLU A 7 -7.30 23.50 18.35
CA GLU A 7 -6.23 22.58 18.75
C GLU A 7 -6.04 21.69 17.53
N GLU A 8 -4.89 21.78 16.89
CA GLU A 8 -4.48 20.83 15.85
C GLU A 8 -4.44 19.46 16.54
N ILE A 9 -5.40 18.60 16.18
CA ILE A 9 -5.51 17.25 16.73
C ILE A 9 -4.42 16.43 16.02
N TYR A 10 -3.26 16.36 16.63
CA TYR A 10 -2.20 15.46 16.21
C TYR A 10 -2.63 14.03 16.50
N MET A 11 -2.70 13.19 15.47
CA MET A 11 -2.99 11.77 15.63
C MET A 11 -1.69 11.01 15.87
N LYS A 12 -1.71 10.09 16.83
CA LYS A 12 -0.62 9.16 17.04
C LYS A 12 -0.82 7.93 16.16
N ILE A 13 0.05 7.75 15.18
CA ILE A 13 -0.08 6.71 14.15
C ILE A 13 1.11 5.76 14.24
N VAL A 14 0.82 4.47 14.46
CA VAL A 14 1.85 3.44 14.33
C VAL A 14 1.82 2.84 12.92
N VAL A 15 2.97 2.78 12.29
CA VAL A 15 3.16 2.23 10.94
C VAL A 15 4.07 1.01 11.03
N THR A 16 3.55 -0.19 10.73
CA THR A 16 4.37 -1.40 10.65
C THR A 16 4.90 -1.60 9.24
N GLY A 17 6.11 -2.15 9.12
CA GLY A 17 6.78 -2.23 7.81
C GLY A 17 7.25 -0.87 7.30
N ALA A 18 7.55 0.03 8.22
CA ALA A 18 7.88 1.44 7.96
C ALA A 18 9.13 1.65 7.08
N ASN A 19 10.08 0.72 7.10
CA ASN A 19 11.29 0.76 6.26
C ASN A 19 11.16 -0.01 4.93
N GLY A 20 9.96 -0.49 4.61
CA GLY A 20 9.68 -1.18 3.34
C GLY A 20 9.50 -0.22 2.16
N TYR A 21 9.37 -0.79 0.96
CA TYR A 21 9.20 -0.07 -0.32
C TYR A 21 8.18 1.07 -0.25
N LEU A 22 7.02 0.84 0.37
CA LEU A 22 5.96 1.85 0.50
C LEU A 22 6.05 2.61 1.82
N GLY A 23 6.60 1.96 2.87
CA GLY A 23 6.60 2.49 4.22
C GLY A 23 7.34 3.81 4.36
N THR A 24 8.51 3.94 3.75
CA THR A 24 9.34 5.16 3.85
C THR A 24 8.63 6.40 3.34
N GLY A 25 7.97 6.31 2.17
CA GLY A 25 7.21 7.43 1.61
C GLY A 25 5.95 7.77 2.39
N ILE A 26 5.25 6.76 2.88
CA ILE A 26 4.04 6.96 3.69
C ILE A 26 4.40 7.58 5.05
N VAL A 27 5.46 7.08 5.73
CA VAL A 27 5.95 7.67 6.99
C VAL A 27 6.33 9.13 6.79
N LYS A 28 7.09 9.42 5.71
CA LYS A 28 7.43 10.81 5.37
C LYS A 28 6.19 11.67 5.18
N GLN A 29 5.20 11.21 4.42
CA GLN A 29 3.97 11.95 4.17
C GLN A 29 3.19 12.22 5.48
N LEU A 30 3.06 11.22 6.35
CA LEU A 30 2.38 11.38 7.64
C LEU A 30 3.09 12.41 8.54
N CYS A 31 4.42 12.42 8.53
CA CYS A 31 5.19 13.44 9.23
C CYS A 31 5.04 14.84 8.59
N ASP A 32 4.95 14.92 7.26
CA ASP A 32 4.70 16.19 6.54
C ASP A 32 3.32 16.76 6.89
N ASP A 33 2.35 15.89 7.14
CA ASP A 33 0.98 16.24 7.54
C ASP A 33 0.85 16.55 9.06
N GLY A 34 1.96 16.51 9.81
CA GLY A 34 2.03 16.93 11.21
C GLY A 34 1.67 15.85 12.23
N ASN A 35 1.53 14.58 11.84
CA ASN A 35 1.19 13.50 12.77
C ASN A 35 2.38 13.08 13.64
N GLU A 36 2.09 12.54 14.82
CA GLU A 36 3.05 11.80 15.65
C GLU A 36 3.16 10.38 15.10
N VAL A 37 4.30 10.05 14.47
CA VAL A 37 4.48 8.78 13.78
C VAL A 37 5.44 7.86 14.52
N ILE A 38 4.98 6.63 14.81
CA ILE A 38 5.79 5.54 15.33
C ILE A 38 6.06 4.56 14.18
N ALA A 39 7.30 4.55 13.72
CA ALA A 39 7.76 3.74 12.61
C ALA A 39 8.33 2.40 13.09
N VAL A 40 7.58 1.31 12.91
CA VAL A 40 7.99 -0.03 13.37
C VAL A 40 8.63 -0.82 12.23
N CYS A 41 9.85 -1.31 12.48
CA CYS A 41 10.63 -2.07 11.50
C CYS A 41 11.46 -3.17 12.15
N HIS A 42 11.87 -4.19 11.36
CA HIS A 42 12.75 -5.27 11.83
C HIS A 42 14.22 -4.86 11.94
N HIS A 43 14.66 -3.99 11.03
CA HIS A 43 16.05 -3.57 10.88
C HIS A 43 16.12 -2.05 10.85
N ASP A 44 17.25 -1.50 11.28
CA ASP A 44 17.51 -0.07 11.18
C ASP A 44 17.49 0.36 9.71
N SER A 45 16.97 1.55 9.45
CA SER A 45 16.98 2.16 8.14
C SER A 45 17.22 3.66 8.30
N GLU A 46 18.23 4.16 7.60
CA GLU A 46 18.52 5.60 7.53
C GLU A 46 17.50 6.36 6.66
N GLU A 47 16.64 5.63 5.96
CA GLU A 47 15.66 6.19 5.02
C GLU A 47 14.34 6.58 5.69
N ILE A 48 14.11 6.14 6.93
CA ILE A 48 12.94 6.56 7.69
C ILE A 48 13.09 8.03 8.06
N ASP A 49 12.03 8.81 7.86
CA ASP A 49 12.01 10.23 8.22
C ASP A 49 12.39 10.42 9.70
N LYS A 50 13.34 11.31 9.95
CA LYS A 50 13.90 11.53 11.30
C LYS A 50 12.92 12.12 12.32
N ARG A 51 11.77 12.62 11.85
CA ARG A 51 10.66 13.09 12.71
C ARG A 51 9.88 11.93 13.31
N ALA A 52 9.89 10.77 12.65
CA ALA A 52 9.22 9.59 13.18
C ALA A 52 10.04 8.93 14.29
N LYS A 53 9.35 8.44 15.32
CA LYS A 53 9.96 7.61 16.35
C LYS A 53 10.14 6.20 15.83
N VAL A 54 11.38 5.73 15.74
CA VAL A 54 11.67 4.36 15.25
C VAL A 54 11.60 3.37 16.40
N VAL A 55 10.81 2.32 16.23
CA VAL A 55 10.75 1.14 17.11
C VAL A 55 11.20 -0.09 16.33
N LYS A 56 12.26 -0.73 16.84
CA LYS A 56 12.84 -1.92 16.22
C LYS A 56 12.39 -3.18 16.94
N CYS A 57 11.50 -3.92 16.30
CA CYS A 57 11.01 -5.19 16.86
C CYS A 57 10.43 -6.12 15.77
N ASP A 58 10.27 -7.39 16.12
CA ASP A 58 9.38 -8.30 15.42
C ASP A 58 7.96 -8.14 15.99
N ILE A 59 7.07 -7.52 15.21
CA ILE A 59 5.69 -7.25 15.63
C ILE A 59 4.91 -8.51 16.06
N PHE A 60 5.31 -9.67 15.57
CA PHE A 60 4.64 -10.94 15.88
C PHE A 60 5.08 -11.55 17.22
N SER A 61 6.20 -11.10 17.76
CA SER A 61 6.74 -11.58 19.06
C SER A 61 6.38 -10.65 20.22
N VAL A 62 5.80 -9.47 19.96
CA VAL A 62 5.39 -8.52 21.01
C VAL A 62 4.15 -9.05 21.74
N GLU A 63 4.21 -9.04 23.07
CA GLU A 63 3.10 -9.54 23.91
C GLU A 63 1.94 -8.56 23.93
N ASP A 64 2.21 -7.28 24.20
CA ASP A 64 1.24 -6.17 24.13
C ASP A 64 1.72 -5.08 23.15
N PRO A 65 1.38 -5.21 21.85
CA PRO A 65 1.84 -4.24 20.86
C PRO A 65 1.20 -2.87 21.01
N PHE A 66 0.02 -2.76 21.63
CA PHE A 66 -0.62 -1.46 21.86
C PHE A 66 0.17 -0.63 22.87
N CYS A 67 0.56 -1.25 23.98
CA CYS A 67 1.39 -0.60 25.00
C CYS A 67 2.81 -0.33 24.47
N GLU A 68 3.43 -1.31 23.81
CA GLU A 68 4.78 -1.19 23.22
C GLU A 68 4.87 -0.02 22.24
N PHE A 69 3.82 0.24 21.49
CA PHE A 69 3.73 1.34 20.54
C PHE A 69 3.04 2.58 21.13
N GLU A 70 3.11 2.76 22.46
CA GLU A 70 2.67 3.97 23.19
C GLU A 70 1.20 4.33 22.97
N SER A 71 0.33 3.34 22.92
CA SER A 71 -1.13 3.51 22.81
C SER A 71 -1.55 4.38 21.62
N PRO A 72 -1.26 3.97 20.37
CA PRO A 72 -1.56 4.75 19.19
C PRO A 72 -3.08 4.87 18.94
N ASP A 73 -3.49 5.99 18.34
CA ASP A 73 -4.87 6.17 17.87
C ASP A 73 -5.16 5.28 16.65
N ILE A 74 -4.18 5.18 15.74
CA ILE A 74 -4.30 4.51 14.45
C ILE A 74 -3.19 3.51 14.26
N LEU A 75 -3.54 2.29 13.82
CA LEU A 75 -2.61 1.32 13.26
C LEU A 75 -2.70 1.36 11.73
N LEU A 76 -1.58 1.68 11.07
CA LEU A 76 -1.38 1.43 9.64
C LEU A 76 -0.48 0.21 9.46
N HIS A 77 -1.08 -0.91 9.06
CA HIS A 77 -0.39 -2.18 8.91
C HIS A 77 0.07 -2.40 7.47
N LEU A 78 1.37 -2.12 7.20
CA LEU A 78 2.01 -2.32 5.90
C LEU A 78 2.91 -3.57 5.88
N ALA A 79 3.29 -4.09 7.04
CA ALA A 79 4.21 -5.22 7.16
C ALA A 79 3.68 -6.43 6.39
N TRP A 80 4.44 -6.87 5.38
CA TRP A 80 4.16 -8.04 4.57
C TRP A 80 5.42 -8.47 3.84
N ARG A 81 5.88 -9.71 4.02
CA ARG A 81 7.08 -10.19 3.34
C ARG A 81 6.75 -10.84 2.00
N ASN A 82 7.73 -10.84 1.10
CA ASN A 82 7.69 -11.52 -0.20
C ASN A 82 6.53 -11.10 -1.13
N GLY A 83 5.95 -9.90 -0.96
CA GLY A 83 4.77 -9.45 -1.71
C GLY A 83 4.90 -9.47 -3.24
N PHE A 84 6.12 -9.55 -3.78
CA PHE A 84 6.39 -9.69 -5.21
C PHE A 84 6.54 -11.13 -5.69
N VAL A 85 6.55 -12.11 -4.78
CA VAL A 85 6.63 -13.56 -5.08
C VAL A 85 5.29 -14.20 -4.73
N HIS A 86 4.30 -14.07 -5.61
CA HIS A 86 2.89 -14.30 -5.33
C HIS A 86 2.54 -15.71 -4.81
N ASN A 87 3.37 -16.72 -5.08
CA ASN A 87 3.14 -18.08 -4.60
C ASN A 87 4.15 -18.52 -3.54
N ASP A 88 4.79 -17.57 -2.85
CA ASP A 88 5.63 -17.89 -1.69
C ASP A 88 4.75 -18.39 -0.53
N THR A 89 5.16 -19.48 0.09
CA THR A 89 4.41 -20.13 1.20
C THR A 89 4.32 -19.27 2.45
N SER A 90 5.22 -18.28 2.61
CA SER A 90 5.17 -17.35 3.74
C SER A 90 3.85 -16.58 3.84
N HIS A 91 3.17 -16.35 2.72
CA HIS A 91 1.88 -15.66 2.74
C HIS A 91 0.85 -16.39 3.60
N VAL A 92 0.79 -17.70 3.47
CA VAL A 92 -0.13 -18.55 4.26
C VAL A 92 0.41 -18.79 5.67
N MET A 93 1.72 -19.02 5.81
CA MET A 93 2.34 -19.37 7.10
C MET A 93 2.35 -18.20 8.09
N ASP A 94 2.40 -16.95 7.60
CA ASP A 94 2.37 -15.77 8.47
C ASP A 94 0.95 -15.25 8.72
N LEU A 95 -0.05 -15.70 7.96
CA LEU A 95 -1.43 -15.24 8.11
C LEU A 95 -1.98 -15.30 9.54
N PRO A 96 -1.78 -16.39 10.32
CA PRO A 96 -2.18 -16.46 11.73
C PRO A 96 -1.47 -15.42 12.61
N LYS A 97 -0.21 -15.09 12.28
CA LYS A 97 0.56 -14.10 13.03
C LYS A 97 0.01 -12.69 12.80
N HIS A 98 -0.31 -12.35 11.54
CA HIS A 98 -0.99 -11.10 11.21
C HIS A 98 -2.34 -10.98 11.93
N TYR A 99 -3.14 -12.06 11.91
CA TYR A 99 -4.41 -12.09 12.64
C TYR A 99 -4.21 -11.81 14.13
N ASN A 100 -3.32 -12.52 14.81
CA ASN A 100 -3.07 -12.37 16.24
C ASN A 100 -2.57 -10.95 16.59
N PHE A 101 -1.72 -10.36 15.76
CA PHE A 101 -1.23 -9.01 15.95
C PHE A 101 -2.39 -7.99 15.87
N LEU A 102 -3.23 -8.08 14.83
CA LEU A 102 -4.37 -7.17 14.64
C LEU A 102 -5.41 -7.32 15.76
N GLU A 103 -5.67 -8.56 16.20
CA GLU A 103 -6.56 -8.86 17.31
C GLU A 103 -6.07 -8.22 18.62
N LYS A 104 -4.76 -8.36 18.93
CA LYS A 104 -4.15 -7.70 20.11
C LYS A 104 -4.29 -6.17 20.06
N MET A 105 -4.02 -5.55 18.91
CA MET A 105 -4.16 -4.11 18.74
C MET A 105 -5.60 -3.64 18.96
N ALA A 106 -6.56 -4.36 18.38
CA ALA A 106 -7.99 -4.02 18.52
C ALA A 106 -8.49 -4.20 19.96
N ALA A 107 -8.13 -5.32 20.61
CA ALA A 107 -8.54 -5.64 21.97
C ALA A 107 -8.00 -4.65 23.01
N ASN A 108 -6.81 -4.07 22.77
CA ASN A 108 -6.14 -3.19 23.71
C ASN A 108 -6.44 -1.68 23.50
N GLY A 109 -7.24 -1.31 22.49
CA GLY A 109 -7.82 0.03 22.46
C GLY A 109 -7.44 0.93 21.28
N VAL A 110 -6.81 0.41 20.23
CA VAL A 110 -6.62 1.20 19.00
C VAL A 110 -7.99 1.61 18.43
N LYS A 111 -8.11 2.86 17.98
CA LYS A 111 -9.41 3.39 17.51
C LYS A 111 -9.68 3.03 16.05
N LYS A 112 -8.62 2.89 15.26
CA LYS A 112 -8.69 2.59 13.83
C LYS A 112 -7.59 1.62 13.41
N ILE A 113 -7.95 0.65 12.59
CA ILE A 113 -7.03 -0.24 11.90
C ILE A 113 -7.17 -0.06 10.40
N ALA A 114 -6.11 0.42 9.77
CA ALA A 114 -5.94 0.48 8.34
C ALA A 114 -4.89 -0.57 7.90
N VAL A 115 -5.24 -1.41 6.95
CA VAL A 115 -4.34 -2.45 6.43
C VAL A 115 -4.14 -2.25 4.95
N LEU A 116 -2.90 -2.34 4.50
CA LEU A 116 -2.59 -2.30 3.07
C LEU A 116 -3.01 -3.60 2.38
N GLY A 117 -4.02 -3.49 1.53
CA GLY A 117 -4.51 -4.50 0.62
C GLY A 117 -3.86 -4.45 -0.76
N SER A 118 -4.38 -5.24 -1.68
CA SER A 118 -3.90 -5.30 -3.05
C SER A 118 -5.04 -5.67 -4.01
N MET A 119 -5.03 -5.13 -5.21
CA MET A 119 -5.95 -5.58 -6.26
C MET A 119 -5.86 -7.09 -6.54
N HIS A 120 -4.73 -7.72 -6.25
CA HIS A 120 -4.55 -9.17 -6.42
C HIS A 120 -5.46 -10.03 -5.53
N GLU A 121 -6.08 -9.45 -4.48
CA GLU A 121 -7.09 -10.14 -3.67
C GLU A 121 -8.41 -10.36 -4.43
N VAL A 122 -8.64 -9.61 -5.53
CA VAL A 122 -9.83 -9.77 -6.37
C VAL A 122 -9.64 -10.93 -7.34
N GLY A 123 -8.42 -11.22 -7.76
CA GLY A 123 -8.12 -12.19 -8.79
C GLY A 123 -8.26 -11.63 -10.20
N PHE A 124 -8.49 -12.50 -11.19
CA PHE A 124 -8.72 -12.06 -12.57
C PHE A 124 -10.00 -11.24 -12.67
N PHE A 125 -9.88 -10.03 -13.19
CA PHE A 125 -11.01 -9.12 -13.38
C PHE A 125 -10.72 -8.12 -14.51
N ASP A 126 -11.64 -7.98 -15.45
CA ASP A 126 -11.57 -6.94 -16.48
C ASP A 126 -12.60 -5.85 -16.15
N GLY A 127 -12.12 -4.62 -15.99
CA GLY A 127 -12.94 -3.45 -15.67
C GLY A 127 -12.55 -2.72 -14.39
N SER A 128 -13.49 -1.92 -13.86
CA SER A 128 -13.33 -1.14 -12.64
C SER A 128 -13.61 -1.99 -11.40
N ILE A 129 -12.61 -2.17 -10.55
CA ILE A 129 -12.76 -2.87 -9.27
C ILE A 129 -13.40 -1.93 -8.24
N LYS A 130 -14.58 -2.32 -7.77
CA LYS A 130 -15.33 -1.63 -6.72
C LYS A 130 -15.10 -2.29 -5.36
N GLU A 131 -15.61 -1.65 -4.29
CA GLU A 131 -15.60 -2.23 -2.95
C GLU A 131 -16.26 -3.61 -2.87
N ASP A 132 -17.38 -3.77 -3.56
CA ASP A 132 -18.22 -4.96 -3.57
C ASP A 132 -17.90 -5.94 -4.71
N THR A 133 -16.86 -5.68 -5.50
CA THR A 133 -16.43 -6.62 -6.55
C THR A 133 -16.10 -7.97 -5.93
N PRO A 134 -16.73 -9.07 -6.39
CA PRO A 134 -16.44 -10.42 -5.88
C PRO A 134 -14.97 -10.79 -6.01
N THR A 135 -14.44 -11.49 -5.01
CA THR A 135 -13.04 -11.92 -4.97
C THR A 135 -12.91 -13.39 -5.35
N ASN A 136 -11.95 -13.71 -6.21
CA ASN A 136 -11.58 -15.07 -6.61
C ASN A 136 -10.06 -15.15 -6.88
N PRO A 137 -9.20 -14.92 -5.87
CA PRO A 137 -7.76 -14.90 -6.08
C PRO A 137 -7.20 -16.30 -6.36
N GLU A 138 -6.22 -16.38 -7.27
CA GLU A 138 -5.58 -17.64 -7.70
C GLU A 138 -4.11 -17.73 -7.28
N SER A 139 -3.62 -16.82 -6.43
CA SER A 139 -2.26 -16.85 -5.88
C SER A 139 -2.30 -16.90 -4.36
N LEU A 140 -1.26 -17.50 -3.73
CA LEU A 140 -1.16 -17.54 -2.26
C LEU A 140 -1.16 -16.13 -1.66
N TYR A 141 -0.54 -15.15 -2.33
CA TYR A 141 -0.57 -13.74 -1.94
C TYR A 141 -2.00 -13.19 -1.94
N GLY A 142 -2.71 -13.32 -3.05
CA GLY A 142 -4.08 -12.81 -3.19
C GLY A 142 -5.05 -13.48 -2.20
N ILE A 143 -4.99 -14.82 -2.09
CA ILE A 143 -5.79 -15.61 -1.15
C ILE A 143 -5.54 -15.15 0.29
N SER A 144 -4.28 -14.98 0.68
CA SER A 144 -3.93 -14.56 2.05
C SER A 144 -4.35 -13.12 2.33
N LYS A 145 -4.23 -12.21 1.36
CA LYS A 145 -4.71 -10.83 1.49
C LYS A 145 -6.23 -10.77 1.61
N ASP A 146 -6.96 -11.53 0.80
CA ASP A 146 -8.43 -11.61 0.89
C ASP A 146 -8.89 -12.19 2.23
N ALA A 147 -8.24 -13.27 2.68
CA ALA A 147 -8.51 -13.86 3.99
C ALA A 147 -8.25 -12.87 5.14
N LEU A 148 -7.09 -12.17 5.12
CA LEU A 148 -6.76 -11.18 6.15
C LEU A 148 -7.76 -10.01 6.14
N ARG A 149 -8.21 -9.56 4.96
CA ARG A 149 -9.23 -8.51 4.83
C ARG A 149 -10.51 -8.89 5.57
N ASN A 150 -11.01 -10.09 5.32
CA ASN A 150 -12.24 -10.58 5.93
C ASN A 150 -12.08 -10.76 7.46
N MET A 151 -10.94 -11.28 7.90
CA MET A 151 -10.61 -11.41 9.33
C MET A 151 -10.49 -10.05 9.99
N THR A 152 -9.77 -9.09 9.41
CA THR A 152 -9.62 -7.73 9.97
C THR A 152 -10.97 -7.03 10.10
N LYS A 153 -11.85 -7.15 9.09
CA LYS A 153 -13.21 -6.60 9.14
C LYS A 153 -14.00 -7.17 10.34
N LEU A 154 -13.86 -8.47 10.61
CA LEU A 154 -14.52 -9.11 11.73
C LEU A 154 -13.93 -8.68 13.08
N ILE A 155 -12.59 -8.62 13.18
CA ILE A 155 -11.88 -8.10 14.36
C ILE A 155 -12.39 -6.70 14.70
N CYS A 156 -12.34 -5.78 13.74
CA CYS A 156 -12.74 -4.39 13.95
C CYS A 156 -14.22 -4.29 14.39
N LYS A 157 -15.10 -5.09 13.79
CA LYS A 157 -16.51 -5.16 14.20
C LYS A 157 -16.68 -5.62 15.65
N ASN A 158 -15.96 -6.65 16.07
CA ASN A 158 -16.07 -7.23 17.41
C ASN A 158 -15.57 -6.29 18.51
N HIS A 159 -14.57 -5.45 18.19
CA HIS A 159 -13.96 -4.50 19.14
C HIS A 159 -14.43 -3.06 18.96
N ASN A 160 -15.40 -2.81 18.07
CA ASN A 160 -15.88 -1.45 17.76
C ASN A 160 -14.75 -0.51 17.29
N VAL A 161 -13.86 -1.01 16.45
CA VAL A 161 -12.73 -0.31 15.84
C VAL A 161 -13.08 0.10 14.41
N ILE A 162 -12.64 1.27 13.97
CA ILE A 162 -12.83 1.71 12.58
C ILE A 162 -11.97 0.83 11.67
N PHE A 163 -12.61 0.23 10.65
CA PHE A 163 -11.97 -0.62 9.66
C PHE A 163 -11.70 0.13 8.37
N GLN A 164 -10.46 0.13 7.91
CA GLN A 164 -10.07 0.55 6.57
C GLN A 164 -9.17 -0.50 5.92
N TRP A 165 -9.49 -0.85 4.68
CA TRP A 165 -8.69 -1.73 3.83
C TRP A 165 -8.26 -0.95 2.60
N LEU A 166 -6.97 -0.59 2.52
CA LEU A 166 -6.39 0.26 1.50
C LEU A 166 -5.92 -0.60 0.34
N ARG A 167 -6.76 -0.79 -0.67
CA ARG A 167 -6.45 -1.64 -1.81
C ARG A 167 -5.54 -0.91 -2.78
N GLY A 168 -4.24 -1.29 -2.80
CA GLY A 168 -3.24 -0.73 -3.70
C GLY A 168 -3.28 -1.34 -5.10
N TYR A 169 -2.85 -0.54 -6.08
CA TYR A 169 -2.72 -0.91 -7.48
C TYR A 169 -1.25 -0.89 -7.93
N TYR A 170 -0.96 -0.60 -9.20
CA TYR A 170 0.42 -0.61 -9.72
C TYR A 170 1.13 0.70 -9.40
N ILE A 171 2.05 0.67 -8.43
CA ILE A 171 2.75 1.85 -7.94
C ILE A 171 4.05 2.05 -8.73
N VAL A 172 4.30 3.29 -9.15
CA VAL A 172 5.46 3.70 -9.95
C VAL A 172 6.31 4.70 -9.17
N GLY A 173 7.57 4.38 -8.98
CA GLY A 173 8.53 5.21 -8.23
C GLY A 173 9.29 4.39 -7.19
N ASN A 174 10.18 5.03 -6.43
CA ASN A 174 11.07 4.41 -5.45
C ASN A 174 11.72 3.11 -5.99
N THR A 175 12.23 3.19 -7.22
CA THR A 175 12.64 2.01 -8.00
C THR A 175 13.88 1.31 -7.47
N GLU A 176 14.64 1.95 -6.59
CA GLU A 176 15.82 1.35 -5.95
C GLU A 176 15.45 0.30 -4.90
N HIS A 177 14.26 0.40 -4.32
CA HIS A 177 13.75 -0.49 -3.25
C HIS A 177 12.65 -1.44 -3.71
N GLY A 178 12.23 -1.36 -4.97
CA GLY A 178 11.15 -2.19 -5.53
C GLY A 178 11.66 -3.38 -6.33
N CYS A 179 10.71 -4.28 -6.68
CA CYS A 179 10.92 -5.39 -7.60
C CYS A 179 9.99 -5.32 -8.82
N SER A 180 9.40 -4.16 -9.07
CA SER A 180 8.51 -3.91 -10.20
C SER A 180 9.24 -3.91 -11.54
N ILE A 181 8.49 -3.87 -12.64
CA ILE A 181 9.09 -3.72 -13.96
C ILE A 181 9.92 -2.41 -14.07
N PHE A 182 9.48 -1.35 -13.41
CA PHE A 182 10.19 -0.07 -13.36
C PHE A 182 11.54 -0.19 -12.65
N SER A 183 11.58 -0.92 -11.53
CA SER A 183 12.84 -1.23 -10.82
C SER A 183 13.79 -2.06 -11.68
N LYS A 184 13.28 -3.08 -12.38
CA LYS A 184 14.09 -3.91 -13.29
C LYS A 184 14.65 -3.12 -14.45
N ILE A 185 13.92 -2.16 -15.00
CA ILE A 185 14.39 -1.25 -16.06
C ILE A 185 15.48 -0.32 -15.52
N THR A 186 15.28 0.24 -14.31
CA THR A 186 16.29 1.09 -13.65
C THR A 186 17.61 0.33 -13.46
N VAL A 187 17.55 -0.92 -12.99
CA VAL A 187 18.76 -1.77 -12.85
C VAL A 187 19.38 -2.06 -14.22
N ALA A 188 18.58 -2.41 -15.23
CA ALA A 188 19.09 -2.70 -16.57
C ALA A 188 19.76 -1.49 -17.22
N GLU A 189 19.22 -0.26 -17.00
CA GLU A 189 19.88 0.98 -17.45
C GLU A 189 21.20 1.21 -16.72
N LYS A 190 21.25 1.04 -15.38
CA LYS A 190 22.47 1.14 -14.58
C LYS A 190 23.55 0.13 -15.05
N ASP A 191 23.13 -1.07 -15.47
CA ASP A 191 24.01 -2.10 -16.04
C ASP A 191 24.44 -1.79 -17.48
N GLY A 192 24.02 -0.68 -18.07
CA GLY A 192 24.38 -0.27 -19.44
C GLY A 192 23.70 -1.08 -20.55
N LYS A 193 22.64 -1.83 -20.24
CA LYS A 193 21.85 -2.57 -21.23
C LYS A 193 21.16 -1.61 -22.19
N LYS A 194 21.16 -1.95 -23.49
CA LYS A 194 20.51 -1.12 -24.53
C LYS A 194 19.08 -1.56 -24.83
N LEU A 195 18.75 -2.82 -24.55
CA LEU A 195 17.44 -3.42 -24.80
C LEU A 195 16.94 -4.10 -23.53
N PHE A 196 15.65 -3.95 -23.25
CA PHE A 196 14.93 -4.62 -22.17
C PHE A 196 13.87 -5.55 -22.76
N PRO A 197 13.94 -6.88 -22.53
CA PRO A 197 12.93 -7.81 -23.00
C PRO A 197 11.55 -7.45 -22.44
N PHE A 198 10.58 -7.25 -23.31
CA PHE A 198 9.27 -6.74 -22.95
C PHE A 198 8.15 -7.58 -23.58
N THR A 199 6.97 -7.53 -23.00
CA THR A 199 5.74 -8.17 -23.50
C THR A 199 5.20 -7.40 -24.70
N SER A 200 3.97 -7.68 -25.14
CA SER A 200 3.29 -6.83 -26.12
C SER A 200 3.01 -5.42 -25.55
N GLY A 201 2.95 -5.27 -24.23
CA GLY A 201 2.63 -4.04 -23.53
C GLY A 201 1.19 -3.55 -23.69
N GLN A 202 0.29 -4.38 -24.22
CA GLN A 202 -1.09 -3.99 -24.54
C GLN A 202 -2.03 -4.01 -23.32
N ASN A 203 -1.67 -4.71 -22.24
CA ASN A 203 -2.46 -4.72 -21.01
C ASN A 203 -2.59 -3.28 -20.46
N GLN A 204 -3.78 -2.97 -19.96
CA GLN A 204 -4.10 -1.67 -19.40
C GLN A 204 -4.31 -1.80 -17.89
N TRP A 205 -3.53 -1.09 -17.11
CA TRP A 205 -3.55 -1.17 -15.65
C TRP A 205 -3.62 0.22 -15.03
N ASP A 206 -4.10 0.27 -13.79
CA ASP A 206 -4.14 1.50 -12.99
C ASP A 206 -2.76 1.76 -12.39
N PHE A 207 -2.05 2.73 -12.93
CA PHE A 207 -0.75 3.16 -12.42
C PHE A 207 -0.90 4.42 -11.58
N ILE A 208 -0.37 4.38 -10.37
CA ILE A 208 -0.32 5.53 -9.47
C ILE A 208 1.14 5.85 -9.13
N ASP A 209 1.49 7.13 -9.10
CA ASP A 209 2.82 7.55 -8.71
C ASP A 209 3.04 7.37 -7.20
N TYR A 210 4.26 7.03 -6.80
CA TYR A 210 4.65 6.71 -5.42
C TYR A 210 4.28 7.80 -4.41
N ASN A 211 4.51 9.06 -4.77
CA ASN A 211 4.16 10.18 -3.90
C ASN A 211 2.64 10.38 -3.81
N GLU A 212 1.93 10.28 -4.93
CA GLU A 212 0.47 10.33 -4.95
C GLU A 212 -0.14 9.20 -4.11
N PHE A 213 0.40 7.98 -4.23
CA PHE A 213 0.00 6.85 -3.40
C PHE A 213 0.16 7.15 -1.90
N SER A 214 1.32 7.69 -1.50
CA SER A 214 1.59 8.06 -0.11
C SER A 214 0.63 9.13 0.41
N GLN A 215 0.33 10.15 -0.42
CA GLN A 215 -0.66 11.19 -0.10
C GLN A 215 -2.07 10.64 0.06
N GLN A 216 -2.49 9.72 -0.83
CA GLN A 216 -3.80 9.11 -0.75
C GLN A 216 -3.93 8.22 0.49
N VAL A 217 -2.90 7.44 0.85
CA VAL A 217 -2.87 6.62 2.08
C VAL A 217 -2.97 7.50 3.31
N SER A 218 -2.16 8.56 3.40
CA SER A 218 -2.21 9.51 4.54
C SER A 218 -3.59 10.13 4.66
N ALA A 219 -4.12 10.69 3.57
CA ALA A 219 -5.46 11.29 3.57
C ALA A 219 -6.56 10.31 3.99
N ALA A 220 -6.46 9.04 3.56
CA ALA A 220 -7.46 8.02 3.89
C ALA A 220 -7.49 7.69 5.39
N ILE A 221 -6.33 7.62 6.05
CA ILE A 221 -6.28 7.24 7.47
C ILE A 221 -6.54 8.42 8.42
N GLU A 222 -6.38 9.66 7.96
CA GLU A 222 -6.60 10.88 8.76
C GLU A 222 -8.06 11.31 8.86
N GLN A 223 -9.00 10.54 8.34
CA GLN A 223 -10.43 10.83 8.38
C GLN A 223 -11.24 9.57 8.76
N ASP A 224 -12.45 9.75 9.32
CA ASP A 224 -13.30 8.69 9.83
C ASP A 224 -14.63 8.56 9.07
N GLU A 225 -14.89 9.41 8.08
CA GLU A 225 -16.16 9.46 7.35
C GLU A 225 -16.25 8.39 6.26
N VAL A 226 -15.15 8.18 5.52
CA VAL A 226 -15.08 7.20 4.44
C VAL A 226 -14.29 5.99 4.92
N VAL A 227 -14.98 4.88 5.16
CA VAL A 227 -14.42 3.67 5.77
C VAL A 227 -14.67 2.43 4.90
N GLY A 228 -14.22 1.27 5.36
CA GLY A 228 -14.33 0.01 4.64
C GLY A 228 -13.20 -0.18 3.64
N ILE A 229 -13.48 -0.73 2.47
CA ILE A 229 -12.50 -0.92 1.40
C ILE A 229 -12.37 0.40 0.62
N ILE A 230 -11.16 0.90 0.51
CA ILE A 230 -10.82 2.14 -0.22
C ILE A 230 -9.75 1.78 -1.25
N ASN A 231 -10.04 1.99 -2.53
CA ASN A 231 -9.04 1.82 -3.58
C ASN A 231 -8.07 3.01 -3.56
N ILE A 232 -6.79 2.73 -3.39
CA ILE A 232 -5.71 3.71 -3.49
C ILE A 232 -5.18 3.63 -4.92
N CYS A 233 -5.72 4.48 -5.79
CA CYS A 233 -5.61 4.32 -7.23
C CYS A 233 -5.71 5.67 -7.96
N HIS A 234 -5.34 5.63 -9.25
CA HIS A 234 -5.55 6.78 -10.14
C HIS A 234 -6.96 6.80 -10.76
N GLY A 235 -7.63 5.64 -10.78
CA GLY A 235 -9.02 5.48 -11.22
C GLY A 235 -9.20 5.34 -12.73
N ARG A 236 -8.12 5.16 -13.48
CA ARG A 236 -8.16 4.96 -14.94
C ARG A 236 -7.05 4.04 -15.42
N PRO A 237 -7.34 3.17 -16.40
CA PRO A 237 -6.33 2.30 -16.97
C PRO A 237 -5.45 3.03 -17.97
N GLU A 238 -4.17 2.69 -18.00
CA GLU A 238 -3.19 3.13 -18.99
C GLU A 238 -2.48 1.88 -19.56
N LYS A 239 -2.11 1.89 -20.84
CA LYS A 239 -1.33 0.79 -21.42
C LYS A 239 0.02 0.68 -20.74
N LEU A 240 0.42 -0.57 -20.45
CA LEU A 240 1.72 -0.86 -19.86
C LEU A 240 2.87 -0.30 -20.70
N ALA A 241 2.79 -0.43 -22.04
CA ALA A 241 3.78 0.13 -22.95
C ALA A 241 3.92 1.65 -22.78
N ASP A 242 2.79 2.37 -22.83
CA ASP A 242 2.78 3.83 -22.76
C ASP A 242 3.35 4.33 -21.42
N ARG A 243 2.98 3.66 -20.31
CA ARG A 243 3.48 4.02 -18.97
C ARG A 243 4.98 3.75 -18.82
N VAL A 244 5.45 2.61 -19.33
CA VAL A 244 6.88 2.25 -19.24
C VAL A 244 7.73 3.15 -20.15
N GLU A 245 7.30 3.44 -21.38
CA GLU A 245 8.01 4.37 -22.25
C GLU A 245 8.03 5.78 -21.68
N ARG A 246 6.94 6.23 -21.04
CA ARG A 246 6.91 7.49 -20.33
C ARG A 246 7.93 7.51 -19.18
N PHE A 247 7.99 6.45 -18.37
CA PHE A 247 8.96 6.31 -17.29
C PHE A 247 10.42 6.38 -17.81
N ILE A 248 10.74 5.70 -18.91
CA ILE A 248 12.06 5.75 -19.56
C ILE A 248 12.40 7.20 -19.95
N ARG A 249 11.46 7.94 -20.56
CA ARG A 249 11.67 9.35 -20.95
C ARG A 249 11.84 10.26 -19.75
N GLU A 250 10.98 10.14 -18.73
CA GLU A 250 10.99 10.95 -17.51
C GLU A 250 12.31 10.84 -16.74
N ASN A 251 12.95 9.64 -16.79
CA ASN A 251 14.23 9.38 -16.14
C ASN A 251 15.45 9.59 -17.06
N ASN A 252 15.26 10.05 -18.30
CA ASN A 252 16.32 10.22 -19.31
C ASN A 252 17.13 8.93 -19.55
N TYR A 253 16.49 7.77 -19.51
CA TYR A 253 17.13 6.49 -19.78
C TYR A 253 17.33 6.26 -21.28
N ASN A 254 18.41 5.53 -21.64
CA ASN A 254 18.75 5.20 -23.02
C ASN A 254 18.26 3.82 -23.46
N ILE A 255 17.82 3.00 -22.52
CA ILE A 255 17.31 1.65 -22.76
C ILE A 255 16.02 1.70 -23.59
N LYS A 256 15.87 0.74 -24.51
CA LYS A 256 14.67 0.60 -25.34
C LYS A 256 13.96 -0.71 -25.05
N LEU A 257 12.64 -0.74 -25.21
CA LEU A 257 11.84 -1.95 -25.05
C LEU A 257 12.00 -2.86 -26.27
N ASP A 258 12.30 -4.14 -26.05
CA ASP A 258 12.33 -5.20 -27.08
C ASP A 258 11.00 -5.96 -27.01
N TYR A 259 10.00 -5.42 -27.72
CA TYR A 259 8.63 -5.89 -27.68
C TYR A 259 8.48 -7.34 -28.17
N GLY A 260 7.60 -8.11 -27.51
CA GLY A 260 7.28 -9.50 -27.85
C GLY A 260 8.37 -10.51 -27.47
N LYS A 261 9.46 -10.08 -26.84
CA LYS A 261 10.51 -10.99 -26.33
C LYS A 261 10.12 -11.71 -25.05
N PHE A 262 9.20 -11.13 -24.29
CA PHE A 262 8.58 -11.77 -23.14
C PHE A 262 7.13 -12.11 -23.51
N PRO A 263 6.65 -13.33 -23.22
CA PRO A 263 5.28 -13.69 -23.52
C PRO A 263 4.30 -12.92 -22.64
N ASP A 264 3.17 -12.52 -23.21
CA ASP A 264 2.04 -12.05 -22.43
C ASP A 264 1.49 -13.20 -21.57
N ARG A 265 1.08 -12.90 -20.35
CA ARG A 265 0.52 -13.91 -19.45
C ARG A 265 -0.98 -14.05 -19.70
N PRO A 266 -1.49 -15.25 -20.01
CA PRO A 266 -2.89 -15.43 -20.32
C PRO A 266 -3.85 -15.19 -19.15
N TYR A 267 -3.32 -15.18 -17.91
CA TYR A 267 -4.07 -14.92 -16.68
C TYR A 267 -4.03 -13.45 -16.24
N ASP A 268 -3.27 -12.60 -16.92
CA ASP A 268 -3.28 -11.16 -16.62
C ASP A 268 -4.53 -10.51 -17.23
N SER A 269 -5.22 -9.68 -16.47
CA SER A 269 -6.35 -8.88 -16.93
C SER A 269 -5.96 -8.00 -18.11
N LYS A 270 -6.83 -7.90 -19.11
CA LYS A 270 -6.60 -7.05 -20.29
C LYS A 270 -6.68 -5.58 -19.93
N ALA A 271 -7.67 -5.22 -19.09
CA ALA A 271 -7.83 -3.86 -18.58
C ALA A 271 -8.41 -3.91 -17.17
N VAL A 272 -7.68 -3.39 -16.16
CA VAL A 272 -8.12 -3.38 -14.78
C VAL A 272 -7.69 -2.09 -14.08
N TRP A 273 -8.64 -1.47 -13.36
CA TRP A 273 -8.42 -0.25 -12.59
C TRP A 273 -9.31 -0.19 -11.35
N GLY A 274 -8.98 0.70 -10.41
CA GLY A 274 -9.78 0.94 -9.22
C GLY A 274 -10.96 1.89 -9.49
N ASP A 275 -12.10 1.64 -8.86
CA ASP A 275 -13.12 2.68 -8.69
C ASP A 275 -12.59 3.72 -7.71
N ASP A 276 -12.48 4.96 -8.13
CA ASP A 276 -11.84 6.05 -7.38
C ASP A 276 -12.83 6.93 -6.60
N ALA A 277 -14.10 6.56 -6.55
CA ALA A 277 -15.15 7.39 -5.96
C ALA A 277 -14.84 7.76 -4.49
N LYS A 278 -14.45 6.79 -3.67
CA LYS A 278 -14.12 7.03 -2.25
C LYS A 278 -12.87 7.88 -2.09
N ILE A 279 -11.81 7.57 -2.81
CA ILE A 279 -10.56 8.31 -2.66
C ILE A 279 -10.67 9.74 -3.19
N LYS A 280 -11.47 9.99 -4.22
CA LYS A 280 -11.80 11.35 -4.68
C LYS A 280 -12.45 12.18 -3.61
N ILE A 281 -13.49 11.65 -2.94
CA ILE A 281 -14.17 12.33 -1.83
C ILE A 281 -13.16 12.68 -0.72
N ILE A 282 -12.31 11.73 -0.34
CA ILE A 282 -11.30 11.95 0.70
C ILE A 282 -10.34 13.07 0.30
N MET A 283 -9.81 13.03 -0.93
CA MET A 283 -8.85 14.00 -1.42
C MET A 283 -9.46 15.40 -1.65
N GLU A 284 -10.73 15.47 -2.01
CA GLU A 284 -11.48 16.75 -2.09
C GLU A 284 -11.69 17.35 -0.71
N ASN A 285 -12.14 16.56 0.27
CA ASN A 285 -12.33 17.00 1.64
C ASN A 285 -11.02 17.49 2.30
N ARG A 286 -9.89 16.84 1.97
CA ARG A 286 -8.57 17.26 2.45
C ARG A 286 -8.16 18.65 1.93
N LYS A 287 -8.53 19.02 0.71
CA LYS A 287 -8.21 20.36 0.14
C LYS A 287 -9.01 21.49 0.76
N LEU A 288 -10.09 21.16 1.46
CA LEU A 288 -10.99 22.14 2.10
C LEU A 288 -10.61 22.42 3.55
N LYS A 289 -9.71 21.63 4.13
CA LYS A 289 -9.14 21.83 5.47
C LYS A 289 -7.87 22.68 5.40
#